data_4d75dfb2af0a670f1a9c0ffbcb998e3a
#
_entry.id   4d75dfb2af0a670f1a9c0ffbcb998e3a
#
_cell.length_a   1.000
_cell.length_b   1.000
_cell.length_c   1.000
_cell.angle_alpha   90.00
_cell.angle_beta   90.00
_cell.angle_gamma   90.00
#
_symmetry.space_group_name_H-M   'P 1'
#
loop_
_entity.id
_entity.type
_entity.pdbx_description
1 polymer ?
#
loop_
_entity_poly.entity_id
_entity_poly.type
_entity_poly.pdbx_seq_one_letter_code
_entity_poly.pdbx_strand_id
1 'polypeptide(L)'
;MVNGRLPGLLAAVALTVAACGGADETASASPPAAPPASSRPSTQAPAPQTETREVTLEVNGKGKVFQPIVYAADTDGTESDVTLPWKKTVTIELTEAEQKVGYLVSVIPGAVRDAKGMLRPARCRILVDGKEVATNDAGENMCKHTLK
;
A
#
# COMPACT_ATOMS: atom_id res chain seq x y z
N MET A 1 18.34 -26.94 30.58
CA MET A 1 19.37 -27.67 29.85
C MET A 1 18.71 -28.37 28.67
N VAL A 2 18.79 -27.86 27.47
CA VAL A 2 18.88 -28.57 26.18
C VAL A 2 19.25 -27.50 25.14
N ASN A 3 20.51 -27.48 24.73
CA ASN A 3 21.04 -26.70 23.61
C ASN A 3 20.73 -27.47 22.32
N GLY A 4 19.99 -26.85 21.40
CA GLY A 4 19.84 -27.30 20.01
C GLY A 4 20.39 -26.28 19.04
N ARG A 5 21.69 -26.39 18.72
CA ARG A 5 22.30 -25.70 17.58
C ARG A 5 22.00 -26.49 16.31
N LEU A 6 21.45 -25.87 15.29
CA LEU A 6 21.39 -26.38 13.91
C LEU A 6 22.28 -25.49 13.03
N PRO A 7 23.21 -26.08 12.28
CA PRO A 7 24.09 -25.37 11.35
C PRO A 7 23.41 -25.16 9.99
N GLY A 8 23.87 -24.08 9.34
CA GLY A 8 23.42 -23.54 8.07
C GLY A 8 23.49 -24.46 6.86
N LEU A 9 22.73 -24.05 5.86
CA LEU A 9 22.91 -24.43 4.47
C LEU A 9 22.94 -23.17 3.61
N LEU A 10 24.15 -22.79 3.19
CA LEU A 10 24.41 -21.79 2.14
C LEU A 10 24.22 -22.48 0.80
N ALA A 11 23.22 -22.09 0.02
CA ALA A 11 23.08 -22.45 -1.39
C ALA A 11 23.51 -21.26 -2.23
N ALA A 12 24.71 -21.33 -2.82
CA ALA A 12 25.19 -20.39 -3.82
C ALA A 12 24.62 -20.79 -5.20
N VAL A 13 23.86 -19.89 -5.82
CA VAL A 13 23.42 -20.03 -7.21
C VAL A 13 24.32 -19.16 -8.09
N ALA A 14 25.15 -19.79 -8.91
CA ALA A 14 25.97 -19.15 -9.93
C ALA A 14 25.14 -18.96 -11.20
N LEU A 15 24.91 -17.72 -11.64
CA LEU A 15 24.39 -17.41 -12.97
C LEU A 15 25.55 -17.28 -13.94
N THR A 16 25.59 -18.16 -14.94
CA THR A 16 26.48 -18.08 -16.11
C THR A 16 25.84 -17.22 -17.19
N VAL A 17 26.51 -16.14 -17.56
CA VAL A 17 26.18 -15.30 -18.71
C VAL A 17 26.86 -15.87 -19.93
N ALA A 18 26.12 -16.33 -20.92
CA ALA A 18 26.64 -16.74 -22.23
C ALA A 18 26.66 -15.51 -23.15
N ALA A 19 27.87 -15.07 -23.50
CA ALA A 19 28.14 -14.11 -24.56
C ALA A 19 28.17 -14.82 -25.89
N CYS A 20 27.29 -14.49 -26.84
CA CYS A 20 27.45 -14.81 -28.25
C CYS A 20 28.02 -13.60 -28.98
N GLY A 21 29.27 -13.64 -29.28
CA GLY A 21 29.91 -12.82 -30.30
C GLY A 21 29.71 -13.43 -31.68
N GLY A 22 29.44 -12.61 -32.66
CA GLY A 22 29.47 -12.95 -34.08
C GLY A 22 29.96 -11.72 -34.84
N ALA A 23 31.15 -11.85 -35.42
CA ALA A 23 31.83 -10.85 -36.21
C ALA A 23 31.52 -10.99 -37.69
N ASP A 24 31.72 -9.88 -38.40
CA ASP A 24 32.00 -9.69 -39.82
C ASP A 24 30.97 -10.13 -40.88
N GLU A 25 30.52 -9.15 -41.65
CA GLU A 25 30.94 -9.07 -43.07
C GLU A 25 30.57 -7.71 -43.70
N THR A 26 31.58 -7.07 -44.25
CA THR A 26 31.57 -5.91 -45.14
C THR A 26 30.86 -6.22 -46.45
N ALA A 27 29.77 -5.45 -46.75
CA ALA A 27 29.33 -5.28 -48.13
C ALA A 27 28.78 -3.87 -48.29
N SER A 28 29.59 -3.05 -49.01
CA SER A 28 29.22 -1.73 -49.49
C SER A 28 28.14 -1.85 -50.58
N ALA A 29 26.92 -1.40 -50.28
CA ALA A 29 25.92 -1.12 -51.29
C ALA A 29 25.16 0.15 -50.87
N SER A 30 25.21 1.19 -51.68
CA SER A 30 24.43 2.43 -51.52
C SER A 30 22.93 2.10 -51.43
N PRO A 31 22.22 2.60 -50.44
CA PRO A 31 20.79 2.41 -50.36
C PRO A 31 20.05 3.36 -51.33
N PRO A 32 19.01 2.91 -52.01
CA PRO A 32 18.09 3.76 -52.72
C PRO A 32 17.32 4.67 -51.77
N ALA A 33 17.02 5.90 -52.19
CA ALA A 33 16.32 6.92 -51.44
C ALA A 33 15.03 6.39 -50.82
N ALA A 34 14.93 6.54 -49.50
CA ALA A 34 13.71 6.25 -48.74
C ALA A 34 12.59 7.21 -49.12
N PRO A 35 11.34 6.74 -49.29
CA PRO A 35 10.18 7.61 -49.46
C PRO A 35 9.95 8.46 -48.20
N PRO A 36 9.38 9.68 -48.32
CA PRO A 36 9.14 10.56 -47.19
C PRO A 36 8.25 9.88 -46.17
N ALA A 37 8.76 9.76 -44.95
CA ALA A 37 8.01 9.26 -43.80
C ALA A 37 6.77 10.12 -43.58
N SER A 38 5.59 9.59 -43.87
CA SER A 38 4.32 10.18 -43.45
C SER A 38 4.33 10.26 -41.93
N SER A 39 4.42 11.51 -41.46
CA SER A 39 4.23 11.81 -40.02
C SER A 39 2.78 11.48 -39.66
N ARG A 40 2.55 10.28 -39.11
CA ARG A 40 1.31 9.96 -38.43
C ARG A 40 1.19 10.91 -37.24
N PRO A 41 0.05 11.61 -37.10
CA PRO A 41 -0.20 12.33 -35.85
C PRO A 41 -0.16 11.30 -34.72
N SER A 42 0.79 11.46 -33.79
CA SER A 42 0.78 10.75 -32.51
C SER A 42 -0.46 11.21 -31.77
N THR A 43 -1.50 10.39 -31.80
CA THR A 43 -2.63 10.53 -30.87
C THR A 43 -2.07 10.22 -29.51
N GLN A 44 -1.66 11.28 -28.81
CA GLN A 44 -1.20 11.19 -27.43
C GLN A 44 -2.38 10.66 -26.61
N ALA A 45 -2.23 9.45 -26.06
CA ALA A 45 -3.22 8.90 -25.16
C ALA A 45 -3.45 9.88 -24.01
N PRO A 46 -4.68 10.12 -23.56
CA PRO A 46 -4.96 10.95 -22.38
C PRO A 46 -4.10 10.48 -21.21
N ALA A 47 -3.49 11.43 -20.49
CA ALA A 47 -2.75 11.11 -19.28
C ALA A 47 -3.69 10.40 -18.29
N PRO A 48 -3.22 9.37 -17.58
CA PRO A 48 -4.00 8.68 -16.57
C PRO A 48 -4.56 9.71 -15.57
N GLN A 49 -5.87 9.71 -15.40
CA GLN A 49 -6.49 10.58 -14.39
C GLN A 49 -6.36 9.90 -13.03
N THR A 50 -5.54 10.48 -12.17
CA THR A 50 -5.45 10.10 -10.76
C THR A 50 -6.35 11.03 -9.95
N GLU A 51 -7.08 10.47 -9.01
CA GLU A 51 -7.86 11.21 -8.02
C GLU A 51 -7.18 11.09 -6.66
N THR A 52 -6.97 12.21 -5.97
CA THR A 52 -6.30 12.25 -4.68
C THR A 52 -7.33 12.39 -3.56
N ARG A 53 -7.20 11.56 -2.50
CA ARG A 53 -8.04 11.62 -1.30
C ARG A 53 -7.17 11.77 -0.05
N GLU A 54 -7.55 12.65 0.85
CA GLU A 54 -6.98 12.69 2.19
C GLU A 54 -7.73 11.74 3.10
N VAL A 55 -7.04 10.78 3.69
CA VAL A 55 -7.62 9.79 4.61
C VAL A 55 -7.03 9.99 6.00
N THR A 56 -7.88 10.16 6.99
CA THR A 56 -7.50 10.22 8.40
C THR A 56 -8.08 9.03 9.14
N LEU A 57 -7.19 8.23 9.73
CA LEU A 57 -7.50 7.13 10.64
C LEU A 57 -7.37 7.64 12.07
N GLU A 58 -8.37 7.44 12.89
CA GLU A 58 -8.33 7.84 14.29
C GLU A 58 -8.75 6.70 15.22
N VAL A 59 -8.03 6.55 16.31
CA VAL A 59 -8.39 5.67 17.42
C VAL A 59 -8.53 6.51 18.67
N ASN A 60 -9.74 6.51 19.23
CA ASN A 60 -10.14 7.32 20.36
C ASN A 60 -10.27 6.48 21.63
N GLY A 61 -9.92 7.08 22.77
CA GLY A 61 -10.00 6.45 24.08
C GLY A 61 -9.07 7.11 25.07
N LYS A 62 -8.80 6.42 26.17
CA LYS A 62 -7.86 6.87 27.22
C LYS A 62 -6.92 5.73 27.59
N GLY A 63 -5.67 6.10 27.87
CA GLY A 63 -4.66 5.18 28.33
C GLY A 63 -3.96 4.44 27.18
N LYS A 64 -3.19 3.42 27.54
CA LYS A 64 -2.38 2.65 26.61
C LYS A 64 -3.18 1.48 26.03
N VAL A 65 -3.00 1.21 24.73
CA VAL A 65 -3.57 0.02 24.10
C VAL A 65 -2.79 -1.22 24.51
N PHE A 66 -3.49 -2.34 24.73
CA PHE A 66 -2.91 -3.65 25.08
C PHE A 66 -2.63 -4.51 23.85
N GLN A 67 -3.33 -4.24 22.76
CA GLN A 67 -3.12 -4.88 21.47
C GLN A 67 -2.70 -3.81 20.47
N PRO A 68 -1.84 -4.14 19.51
CA PRO A 68 -1.42 -3.18 18.50
C PRO A 68 -2.60 -2.61 17.71
N ILE A 69 -2.50 -1.36 17.30
CA ILE A 69 -3.34 -0.78 16.25
C ILE A 69 -2.80 -1.31 14.92
N VAL A 70 -3.67 -1.92 14.12
CA VAL A 70 -3.31 -2.38 12.77
C VAL A 70 -4.11 -1.57 11.76
N TYR A 71 -3.49 -1.11 10.71
CA TYR A 71 -4.15 -0.31 9.69
C TYR A 71 -3.70 -0.68 8.28
N ALA A 72 -4.59 -0.44 7.32
CA ALA A 72 -4.33 -0.48 5.89
C ALA A 72 -4.82 0.86 5.30
N ALA A 73 -3.93 1.57 4.63
CA ALA A 73 -4.20 2.85 3.98
C ALA A 73 -3.32 2.99 2.72
N ASP A 74 -2.50 4.03 2.58
CA ASP A 74 -1.44 4.13 1.57
C ASP A 74 -0.41 3.01 1.69
N THR A 75 -0.16 2.62 2.93
CA THR A 75 0.67 1.48 3.35
C THR A 75 -0.01 0.75 4.49
N ASP A 76 0.29 -0.54 4.62
CA ASP A 76 -0.13 -1.32 5.78
C ASP A 76 0.84 -1.10 6.94
N GLY A 77 0.32 -1.07 8.16
CA GLY A 77 1.16 -0.87 9.32
C GLY A 77 0.56 -1.37 10.63
N THR A 78 1.46 -1.44 11.62
CA THR A 78 1.13 -1.87 12.98
C THR A 78 1.83 -0.95 13.97
N GLU A 79 1.06 -0.36 14.88
CA GLU A 79 1.57 0.52 15.93
C GLU A 79 1.38 -0.14 17.29
N SER A 80 2.50 -0.45 17.95
CA SER A 80 2.51 -1.05 19.29
C SER A 80 2.77 0.01 20.37
N ASP A 81 2.34 -0.29 21.59
CA ASP A 81 2.60 0.57 22.75
C ASP A 81 2.02 1.99 22.69
N VAL A 82 0.97 2.16 21.89
CA VAL A 82 0.33 3.46 21.65
C VAL A 82 -0.47 3.91 22.86
N THR A 83 -0.37 5.21 23.16
CA THR A 83 -1.26 5.90 24.11
C THR A 83 -2.31 6.68 23.34
N LEU A 84 -3.58 6.44 23.67
CA LEU A 84 -4.71 7.10 23.01
C LEU A 84 -4.91 8.55 23.50
N PRO A 85 -5.42 9.44 22.67
CA PRO A 85 -5.85 9.21 21.28
C PRO A 85 -4.70 9.06 20.30
N TRP A 86 -4.90 8.28 19.23
CA TRP A 86 -3.97 8.09 18.12
C TRP A 86 -4.61 8.56 16.81
N LYS A 87 -3.80 9.15 15.93
CA LYS A 87 -4.23 9.66 14.63
C LYS A 87 -3.15 9.48 13.59
N LYS A 88 -3.55 9.08 12.38
CA LYS A 88 -2.70 9.00 11.20
C LYS A 88 -3.45 9.59 10.01
N THR A 89 -2.83 10.55 9.33
CA THR A 89 -3.36 11.15 8.09
C THR A 89 -2.42 10.80 6.94
N VAL A 90 -2.99 10.34 5.84
CA VAL A 90 -2.29 9.95 4.62
C VAL A 90 -3.01 10.50 3.40
N THR A 91 -2.28 10.67 2.31
CA THR A 91 -2.83 11.05 1.00
C THR A 91 -2.77 9.83 0.10
N ILE A 92 -3.91 9.42 -0.43
CA ILE A 92 -4.04 8.26 -1.33
C ILE A 92 -4.34 8.77 -2.73
N GLU A 93 -3.52 8.36 -3.69
CA GLU A 93 -3.73 8.61 -5.11
C GLU A 93 -4.41 7.39 -5.73
N LEU A 94 -5.66 7.57 -6.16
CA LEU A 94 -6.46 6.52 -6.79
C LEU A 94 -6.25 6.52 -8.29
N THR A 95 -5.79 5.40 -8.83
CA THR A 95 -5.78 5.16 -10.28
C THR A 95 -7.20 4.99 -10.82
N GLU A 96 -7.41 5.12 -12.14
CA GLU A 96 -8.72 4.86 -12.75
C GLU A 96 -9.28 3.46 -12.44
N ALA A 97 -8.41 2.46 -12.31
CA ALA A 97 -8.82 1.12 -11.93
C ALA A 97 -9.34 1.07 -10.49
N GLU A 98 -8.62 1.68 -9.55
CA GLU A 98 -9.00 1.75 -8.13
C GLU A 98 -10.28 2.57 -7.91
N GLN A 99 -10.48 3.64 -8.68
CA GLN A 99 -11.75 4.39 -8.67
C GLN A 99 -12.95 3.52 -9.11
N LYS A 100 -12.74 2.58 -10.04
CA LYS A 100 -13.78 1.66 -10.51
C LYS A 100 -14.06 0.51 -9.56
N VAL A 101 -12.99 -0.16 -9.07
CA VAL A 101 -13.14 -1.34 -8.21
C VAL A 101 -13.25 -0.97 -6.74
N GLY A 102 -12.72 0.19 -6.35
CA GLY A 102 -12.61 0.66 -4.98
C GLY A 102 -11.27 0.32 -4.34
N TYR A 103 -10.81 1.20 -3.46
CA TYR A 103 -9.60 1.05 -2.64
C TYR A 103 -9.99 0.96 -1.17
N LEU A 104 -9.70 -0.18 -0.52
CA LEU A 104 -10.09 -0.42 0.87
C LEU A 104 -9.13 0.25 1.83
N VAL A 105 -9.66 1.07 2.74
CA VAL A 105 -8.95 1.58 3.91
C VAL A 105 -9.57 1.02 5.18
N SER A 106 -8.74 0.68 6.18
CA SER A 106 -9.21 0.10 7.42
C SER A 106 -8.32 0.40 8.61
N VAL A 107 -8.89 0.33 9.82
CA VAL A 107 -8.15 0.37 11.07
C VAL A 107 -8.78 -0.56 12.11
N ILE A 108 -7.96 -1.42 12.70
CA ILE A 108 -8.28 -2.23 13.88
C ILE A 108 -7.71 -1.48 15.08
N PRO A 109 -8.54 -0.97 15.98
CA PRO A 109 -8.13 0.03 16.97
C PRO A 109 -7.36 -0.52 18.17
N GLY A 110 -7.08 -1.81 18.20
CA GLY A 110 -6.53 -2.47 19.38
C GLY A 110 -7.55 -2.56 20.52
N ALA A 111 -7.11 -2.91 21.71
CA ALA A 111 -7.96 -3.05 22.89
C ALA A 111 -7.47 -2.19 24.06
N VAL A 112 -8.42 -1.64 24.82
CA VAL A 112 -8.18 -0.88 26.04
C VAL A 112 -8.91 -1.57 27.23
N ARG A 113 -8.49 -1.29 28.47
CA ARG A 113 -9.22 -1.70 29.66
C ARG A 113 -10.34 -0.71 29.96
N ASP A 114 -11.54 -1.24 30.14
CA ASP A 114 -12.66 -0.46 30.67
C ASP A 114 -12.53 -0.25 32.20
N ALA A 115 -13.48 0.50 32.78
CA ALA A 115 -13.50 0.78 34.21
C ALA A 115 -13.66 -0.50 35.09
N LYS A 116 -14.09 -1.62 34.51
CA LYS A 116 -14.22 -2.93 35.18
C LYS A 116 -12.99 -3.82 34.97
N GLY A 117 -11.96 -3.30 34.30
CA GLY A 117 -10.74 -4.04 33.97
C GLY A 117 -10.85 -5.01 32.78
N MET A 118 -11.99 -5.02 32.10
CA MET A 118 -12.22 -5.85 30.92
C MET A 118 -11.59 -5.24 29.67
N LEU A 119 -11.02 -6.09 28.83
CA LEU A 119 -10.52 -5.64 27.52
C LEU A 119 -11.68 -5.39 26.55
N ARG A 120 -11.69 -4.23 25.96
CA ARG A 120 -12.67 -3.81 24.94
C ARG A 120 -11.94 -3.22 23.75
N PRO A 121 -12.45 -3.40 22.51
CA PRO A 121 -11.95 -2.64 21.37
C PRO A 121 -11.99 -1.15 21.68
N ALA A 122 -10.93 -0.42 21.34
CA ALA A 122 -10.98 1.01 21.37
C ALA A 122 -11.93 1.54 20.28
N ARG A 123 -12.35 2.79 20.38
CA ARG A 123 -13.20 3.39 19.35
C ARG A 123 -12.34 3.86 18.21
N CYS A 124 -12.78 3.55 16.98
CA CYS A 124 -12.15 4.08 15.79
C CYS A 124 -13.12 4.88 14.93
N ARG A 125 -12.55 5.72 14.06
CA ARG A 125 -13.26 6.37 12.96
C ARG A 125 -12.31 6.60 11.79
N ILE A 126 -12.88 6.67 10.59
CA ILE A 126 -12.20 7.02 9.35
C ILE A 126 -12.85 8.28 8.80
N LEU A 127 -12.01 9.26 8.46
CA LEU A 127 -12.44 10.45 7.74
C LEU A 127 -11.81 10.43 6.35
N VAL A 128 -12.58 10.85 5.35
CA VAL A 128 -12.12 11.09 3.98
C VAL A 128 -12.41 12.55 3.65
N ASP A 129 -11.40 13.28 3.25
CA ASP A 129 -11.46 14.72 2.98
C ASP A 129 -12.12 15.50 4.14
N GLY A 130 -11.76 15.12 5.38
CA GLY A 130 -12.29 15.70 6.61
C GLY A 130 -13.71 15.24 7.03
N LYS A 131 -14.39 14.43 6.18
CA LYS A 131 -15.73 13.93 6.48
C LYS A 131 -15.65 12.50 7.05
N GLU A 132 -16.33 12.27 8.19
CA GLU A 132 -16.44 10.94 8.79
C GLU A 132 -17.24 9.99 7.87
N VAL A 133 -16.66 8.84 7.56
CA VAL A 133 -17.22 7.84 6.63
C VAL A 133 -17.39 6.46 7.28
N ALA A 134 -16.72 6.20 8.40
CA ALA A 134 -16.85 4.93 9.13
C ALA A 134 -16.52 5.11 10.61
N THR A 135 -17.27 4.39 11.48
CA THR A 135 -17.00 4.22 12.92
C THR A 135 -17.22 2.77 13.32
N ASN A 136 -16.78 2.37 14.52
CA ASN A 136 -17.09 1.05 15.12
C ASN A 136 -18.11 1.12 16.26
N ASP A 137 -18.96 2.14 16.30
CA ASP A 137 -19.94 2.37 17.39
C ASP A 137 -20.96 1.21 17.53
N ALA A 138 -21.19 0.46 16.48
CA ALA A 138 -22.10 -0.69 16.45
C ALA A 138 -21.52 -1.97 17.10
N GLY A 139 -20.35 -1.90 17.75
CA GLY A 139 -19.69 -3.06 18.38
C GLY A 139 -18.80 -3.83 17.45
N GLU A 140 -18.49 -3.31 16.27
CA GLU A 140 -17.51 -3.87 15.35
C GLU A 140 -16.10 -3.74 15.92
N ASN A 141 -15.22 -4.67 15.53
CA ASN A 141 -13.82 -4.69 15.99
C ASN A 141 -12.90 -3.85 15.12
N MET A 142 -13.42 -3.23 14.05
CA MET A 142 -12.65 -2.45 13.09
C MET A 142 -13.51 -1.38 12.42
N CYS A 143 -12.85 -0.31 11.96
CA CYS A 143 -13.42 0.63 11.00
C CYS A 143 -12.88 0.30 9.61
N LYS A 144 -13.73 0.35 8.59
CA LYS A 144 -13.36 0.13 7.19
C LYS A 144 -14.20 0.99 6.27
N HIS A 145 -13.59 1.44 5.17
CA HIS A 145 -14.25 2.20 4.12
C HIS A 145 -13.63 1.89 2.77
N THR A 146 -14.43 1.98 1.70
CA THR A 146 -13.94 1.80 0.32
C THR A 146 -13.98 3.13 -0.39
N LEU A 147 -12.82 3.66 -0.76
CA LEU A 147 -12.67 4.85 -1.59
C LEU A 147 -13.07 4.52 -3.04
N LYS A 148 -13.70 5.46 -3.69
CA LYS A 148 -14.08 5.40 -5.12
C LYS A 148 -13.99 6.79 -5.70
#